data_1c5591902b94ab6913eeef22cb768676
#
_entry.id   1c5591902b94ab6913eeef22cb768676
#
_cell.length_a   1.000
_cell.length_b   1.000
_cell.length_c   1.000
_cell.angle_alpha   90.00
_cell.angle_beta   90.00
_cell.angle_gamma   90.00
#
_symmetry.space_group_name_H-M   'P 1'
#
loop_
_entity.id
_entity.type
_entity.pdbx_description
1 polymer ?
#
loop_
_entity_poly.entity_id
_entity_poly.type
_entity_poly.pdbx_seq_one_letter_code
_entity_poly.pdbx_strand_id
1 'polypeptide(L)'
;MDQLYGGIEAGGTKFICMVGSGPASVVAETRFPTTHPDETIHQAIEFFQPYAQREELAAVGIASFGPVDLDPDSPTYGYITTTPKPFWSQVDLRGCVQEGLKVPVIFDTDVNCAVFGEHYWIPENRPLDPFLYMTVGTGIGVGVLANGRPLHGLVHTEAGHMAIPHDRQRDPFPGVCPYHGDCLEGLCTGPAIARRWGQAAETLPDGHPAWELEAEYVALALTNLTYTLSPRRIVLGGGVGQRPNLIDLVRRRVPELLNGYIQSPWLSEKIAEYIVPPALGTRSGVLGAIALAIVLNPQNNK
;
A
#
# COMPACT_ATOMS: atom_id res chain seq x y z
N MET A 1 -24.26 16.85 12.81
CA MET A 1 -22.81 16.86 12.59
C MET A 1 -22.51 15.62 11.77
N ASP A 2 -21.65 15.73 10.76
CA ASP A 2 -21.26 14.57 9.98
C ASP A 2 -20.48 13.60 10.89
N GLN A 3 -20.79 12.32 10.75
CA GLN A 3 -20.18 11.26 11.55
C GLN A 3 -18.67 11.18 11.23
N LEU A 4 -17.82 11.12 12.26
CA LEU A 4 -16.37 11.04 12.10
C LEU A 4 -15.88 9.60 12.08
N TYR A 5 -14.84 9.36 11.34
CA TYR A 5 -14.14 8.06 11.24
C TYR A 5 -12.66 8.25 11.50
N GLY A 6 -12.05 7.25 12.09
CA GLY A 6 -10.61 7.19 12.29
C GLY A 6 -9.93 6.38 11.19
N GLY A 7 -8.73 6.80 10.81
CA GLY A 7 -7.82 6.01 9.97
C GLY A 7 -6.47 5.90 10.64
N ILE A 8 -5.91 4.70 10.68
CA ILE A 8 -4.54 4.42 11.09
C ILE A 8 -3.80 3.83 9.90
N GLU A 9 -2.75 4.50 9.43
CA GLU A 9 -1.75 3.88 8.56
C GLU A 9 -0.57 3.44 9.42
N ALA A 10 -0.57 2.16 9.75
CA ALA A 10 0.47 1.51 10.51
C ALA A 10 1.57 1.07 9.55
N GLY A 11 2.58 1.90 9.38
CA GLY A 11 3.76 1.59 8.59
C GLY A 11 4.91 1.03 9.45
N GLY A 12 5.82 0.28 8.84
CA GLY A 12 6.98 -0.27 9.55
C GLY A 12 7.96 0.78 10.12
N THR A 13 7.87 2.04 9.68
CA THR A 13 8.74 3.15 10.11
C THR A 13 8.01 4.22 10.90
N LYS A 14 6.76 4.45 10.56
CA LYS A 14 5.91 5.50 11.17
C LYS A 14 4.46 5.09 11.14
N PHE A 15 3.70 5.56 12.11
CA PHE A 15 2.23 5.57 12.09
C PHE A 15 1.74 6.95 11.64
N ILE A 16 0.63 6.95 10.90
CA ILE A 16 -0.17 8.15 10.60
C ILE A 16 -1.57 7.88 11.12
N CYS A 17 -2.09 8.76 11.96
CA CYS A 17 -3.45 8.67 12.47
C CYS A 17 -4.24 9.91 12.01
N MET A 18 -5.46 9.70 11.56
CA MET A 18 -6.31 10.75 10.98
C MET A 18 -7.76 10.58 11.47
N VAL A 19 -8.42 11.68 11.75
CA VAL A 19 -9.87 11.74 12.02
C VAL A 19 -10.53 12.63 10.97
N GLY A 20 -11.62 12.15 10.39
CA GLY A 20 -12.38 12.90 9.40
C GLY A 20 -13.50 12.09 8.77
N SER A 21 -14.17 12.68 7.79
CA SER A 21 -15.20 12.03 6.97
C SER A 21 -14.80 11.90 5.50
N GLY A 22 -13.57 12.29 5.15
CA GLY A 22 -13.02 12.17 3.80
C GLY A 22 -11.86 13.12 3.52
N PRO A 23 -11.30 13.09 2.28
CA PRO A 23 -10.10 13.86 1.92
C PRO A 23 -10.23 15.38 2.12
N ALA A 24 -11.43 15.93 1.91
CA ALA A 24 -11.74 17.36 2.08
C ALA A 24 -12.21 17.71 3.50
N SER A 25 -12.42 16.74 4.38
CA SER A 25 -13.03 16.92 5.70
C SER A 25 -12.19 16.23 6.78
N VAL A 26 -10.89 16.53 6.79
CA VAL A 26 -9.94 16.08 7.82
C VAL A 26 -10.04 17.01 9.02
N VAL A 27 -10.33 16.47 10.19
CA VAL A 27 -10.48 17.20 11.46
C VAL A 27 -9.16 17.26 12.20
N ALA A 28 -8.42 16.13 12.24
CA ALA A 28 -7.14 16.04 12.90
C ALA A 28 -6.25 14.98 12.22
N GLU A 29 -4.95 15.21 12.27
CA GLU A 29 -3.92 14.27 11.78
C GLU A 29 -2.70 14.34 12.70
N THR A 30 -2.10 13.20 12.97
CA THR A 30 -0.81 13.10 13.67
C THR A 30 0.08 12.05 13.01
N ARG A 31 1.38 12.15 13.27
CA ARG A 31 2.39 11.23 12.76
C ARG A 31 3.46 11.04 13.81
N PHE A 32 3.83 9.79 14.06
CA PHE A 32 4.90 9.43 15.01
C PHE A 32 5.66 8.18 14.54
N PRO A 33 6.90 7.95 15.04
CA PRO A 33 7.69 6.78 14.69
C PRO A 33 7.06 5.47 15.15
N THR A 34 7.27 4.40 14.39
CA THR A 34 6.96 3.03 14.81
C THR A 34 8.08 2.51 15.69
N THR A 35 7.86 2.47 17.00
CA THR A 35 8.78 1.99 18.01
C THR A 35 8.33 0.62 18.57
N HIS A 36 8.33 0.42 19.88
CA HIS A 36 7.76 -0.78 20.50
C HIS A 36 6.23 -0.79 20.36
N PRO A 37 5.60 -1.95 20.13
CA PRO A 37 4.15 -2.05 19.93
C PRO A 37 3.32 -1.34 20.98
N ASP A 38 3.59 -1.60 22.26
CA ASP A 38 2.83 -1.01 23.38
C ASP A 38 2.84 0.52 23.34
N GLU A 39 4.01 1.13 23.11
CA GLU A 39 4.15 2.58 23.03
C GLU A 39 3.44 3.15 21.80
N THR A 40 3.67 2.52 20.64
CA THR A 40 3.11 2.99 19.36
C THR A 40 1.60 2.87 19.33
N ILE A 41 1.04 1.75 19.80
CA ILE A 41 -0.41 1.51 19.86
C ILE A 41 -1.05 2.45 20.88
N HIS A 42 -0.41 2.66 22.02
CA HIS A 42 -0.89 3.59 23.04
C HIS A 42 -1.00 5.02 22.48
N GLN A 43 0.03 5.52 21.78
CA GLN A 43 -0.01 6.83 21.14
C GLN A 43 -1.15 6.95 20.11
N ALA A 44 -1.43 5.89 19.34
CA ALA A 44 -2.56 5.88 18.42
C ALA A 44 -3.89 5.96 19.19
N ILE A 45 -4.08 5.17 20.25
CA ILE A 45 -5.28 5.21 21.09
C ILE A 45 -5.47 6.59 21.72
N GLU A 46 -4.43 7.19 22.31
CA GLU A 46 -4.48 8.54 22.90
C GLU A 46 -4.94 9.60 21.89
N PHE A 47 -4.51 9.51 20.64
CA PHE A 47 -4.94 10.43 19.60
C PHE A 47 -6.45 10.36 19.32
N PHE A 48 -7.04 9.16 19.29
CA PHE A 48 -8.46 8.98 19.00
C PHE A 48 -9.35 9.11 20.24
N GLN A 49 -8.81 8.93 21.45
CA GLN A 49 -9.55 8.90 22.71
C GLN A 49 -10.51 10.10 22.92
N PRO A 50 -10.13 11.36 22.63
CA PRO A 50 -11.04 12.49 22.80
C PRO A 50 -12.29 12.41 21.93
N TYR A 51 -12.21 11.82 20.74
CA TYR A 51 -13.32 11.66 19.80
C TYR A 51 -14.21 10.47 20.21
N ALA A 52 -13.60 9.38 20.67
CA ALA A 52 -14.34 8.21 21.17
C ALA A 52 -15.15 8.54 22.44
N GLN A 53 -14.55 9.27 23.38
CA GLN A 53 -15.23 9.68 24.63
C GLN A 53 -16.41 10.62 24.42
N ARG A 54 -16.39 11.40 23.33
CA ARG A 54 -17.50 12.28 22.95
C ARG A 54 -18.53 11.60 22.04
N GLU A 55 -18.37 10.29 21.79
CA GLU A 55 -19.24 9.52 20.90
C GLU A 55 -19.30 10.08 19.45
N GLU A 56 -18.25 10.82 19.06
CA GLU A 56 -18.14 11.40 17.71
C GLU A 56 -17.51 10.43 16.71
N LEU A 57 -16.76 9.42 17.19
CA LEU A 57 -16.03 8.46 16.40
C LEU A 57 -16.84 7.19 16.14
N ALA A 58 -17.30 6.99 14.91
CA ALA A 58 -18.14 5.88 14.52
C ALA A 58 -17.42 4.54 14.39
N ALA A 59 -16.24 4.57 13.81
CA ALA A 59 -15.37 3.42 13.61
C ALA A 59 -13.94 3.88 13.29
N VAL A 60 -12.98 2.95 13.39
CA VAL A 60 -11.59 3.15 12.99
C VAL A 60 -11.21 2.09 11.97
N GLY A 61 -10.59 2.50 10.84
CA GLY A 61 -9.92 1.61 9.91
C GLY A 61 -8.42 1.58 10.19
N ILE A 62 -7.83 0.41 10.03
CA ILE A 62 -6.38 0.22 10.15
C ILE A 62 -5.83 -0.34 8.84
N ALA A 63 -4.89 0.40 8.25
CA ALA A 63 -4.06 0.03 7.12
C ALA A 63 -2.70 -0.42 7.64
N SER A 64 -2.44 -1.72 7.74
CA SER A 64 -1.25 -2.24 8.42
C SER A 64 -0.20 -2.76 7.45
N PHE A 65 1.08 -2.50 7.77
CA PHE A 65 2.15 -3.31 7.19
C PHE A 65 1.97 -4.78 7.57
N GLY A 66 2.47 -5.67 6.72
CA GLY A 66 2.24 -7.11 6.86
C GLY A 66 3.50 -7.94 7.13
N PRO A 67 3.36 -9.25 7.00
CA PRO A 67 2.10 -9.99 6.77
C PRO A 67 1.12 -9.92 7.94
N VAL A 68 -0.19 -9.92 7.62
CA VAL A 68 -1.27 -9.83 8.61
C VAL A 68 -2.27 -10.98 8.46
N ASP A 69 -2.99 -11.29 9.53
CA ASP A 69 -4.09 -12.25 9.49
C ASP A 69 -5.41 -11.51 9.22
N LEU A 70 -6.02 -11.80 8.07
CA LEU A 70 -7.28 -11.20 7.61
C LEU A 70 -8.45 -12.18 7.60
N ASP A 71 -8.24 -13.44 8.06
CA ASP A 71 -9.31 -14.42 8.17
C ASP A 71 -10.19 -14.11 9.40
N PRO A 72 -11.46 -13.69 9.22
CA PRO A 72 -12.34 -13.34 10.35
C PRO A 72 -12.66 -14.53 11.26
N ASP A 73 -12.49 -15.76 10.78
CA ASP A 73 -12.71 -16.99 11.57
C ASP A 73 -11.43 -17.42 12.32
N SER A 74 -10.30 -16.77 12.08
CA SER A 74 -9.03 -17.05 12.76
C SER A 74 -9.01 -16.45 14.17
N PRO A 75 -8.44 -17.17 15.16
CA PRO A 75 -8.22 -16.64 16.50
C PRO A 75 -7.22 -15.48 16.55
N THR A 76 -6.46 -15.28 15.49
CA THR A 76 -5.47 -14.23 15.34
C THR A 76 -5.88 -13.15 14.30
N TYR A 77 -7.18 -13.07 14.00
CA TYR A 77 -7.70 -12.03 13.10
C TYR A 77 -7.32 -10.63 13.57
N GLY A 78 -6.61 -9.90 12.71
CA GLY A 78 -6.13 -8.54 13.01
C GLY A 78 -4.74 -8.48 13.63
N TYR A 79 -4.03 -9.61 13.67
CA TYR A 79 -2.63 -9.66 14.11
C TYR A 79 -1.69 -9.32 12.95
N ILE A 80 -0.58 -8.67 13.29
CA ILE A 80 0.63 -8.69 12.47
C ILE A 80 1.30 -10.03 12.76
N THR A 81 1.47 -10.87 11.73
CA THR A 81 1.94 -12.24 11.91
C THR A 81 3.47 -12.34 11.87
N THR A 82 4.04 -12.78 10.77
CA THR A 82 5.49 -12.91 10.57
C THR A 82 6.04 -11.65 9.94
N THR A 83 6.82 -10.89 10.67
CA THR A 83 7.43 -9.65 10.16
C THR A 83 8.89 -9.53 10.59
N PRO A 84 9.78 -8.97 9.74
CA PRO A 84 11.15 -8.66 10.13
C PRO A 84 11.25 -7.45 11.07
N LYS A 85 10.17 -6.70 11.28
CA LYS A 85 10.15 -5.56 12.21
C LYS A 85 10.30 -6.05 13.66
N PRO A 86 11.35 -5.67 14.39
CA PRO A 86 11.57 -6.12 15.78
C PRO A 86 10.37 -5.84 16.67
N PHE A 87 10.00 -6.82 17.49
CA PHE A 87 8.90 -6.79 18.46
C PHE A 87 7.47 -6.82 17.89
N TRP A 88 7.29 -6.70 16.58
CA TRP A 88 5.96 -6.60 15.95
C TRP A 88 5.37 -7.94 15.50
N SER A 89 6.15 -9.03 15.54
CA SER A 89 5.62 -10.36 15.22
C SER A 89 4.60 -10.81 16.29
N GLN A 90 3.46 -11.33 15.84
CA GLN A 90 2.35 -11.83 16.67
C GLN A 90 1.70 -10.74 17.56
N VAL A 91 1.65 -9.49 17.08
CA VAL A 91 1.00 -8.37 17.77
C VAL A 91 -0.46 -8.27 17.35
N ASP A 92 -1.36 -8.30 18.32
CA ASP A 92 -2.80 -8.03 18.12
C ASP A 92 -3.05 -6.51 17.96
N LEU A 93 -2.76 -5.98 16.79
CA LEU A 93 -2.94 -4.54 16.55
C LEU A 93 -4.41 -4.14 16.56
N ARG A 94 -5.26 -4.92 15.87
CA ARG A 94 -6.70 -4.64 15.77
C ARG A 94 -7.39 -4.72 17.14
N GLY A 95 -7.17 -5.80 17.86
CA GLY A 95 -7.82 -6.02 19.16
C GLY A 95 -7.43 -4.98 20.19
N CYS A 96 -6.13 -4.64 20.28
CA CYS A 96 -5.65 -3.58 21.19
C CYS A 96 -6.33 -2.22 20.91
N VAL A 97 -6.43 -1.80 19.65
CA VAL A 97 -7.10 -0.54 19.28
C VAL A 97 -8.59 -0.60 19.58
N GLN A 98 -9.25 -1.72 19.26
CA GLN A 98 -10.69 -1.90 19.53
C GLN A 98 -10.98 -1.89 21.03
N GLU A 99 -10.15 -2.55 21.82
CA GLU A 99 -10.30 -2.56 23.29
C GLU A 99 -10.08 -1.18 23.89
N GLY A 100 -9.06 -0.46 23.43
CA GLY A 100 -8.73 0.88 23.94
C GLY A 100 -9.77 1.94 23.61
N LEU A 101 -10.37 1.89 22.41
CA LEU A 101 -11.32 2.90 21.94
C LEU A 101 -12.80 2.53 22.13
N LYS A 102 -13.10 1.24 22.27
CA LYS A 102 -14.49 0.70 22.37
C LYS A 102 -15.38 1.06 21.17
N VAL A 103 -14.79 1.23 19.99
CA VAL A 103 -15.49 1.44 18.71
C VAL A 103 -15.18 0.29 17.75
N PRO A 104 -16.02 0.05 16.73
CA PRO A 104 -15.70 -0.92 15.68
C PRO A 104 -14.36 -0.62 15.00
N VAL A 105 -13.55 -1.65 14.79
CA VAL A 105 -12.26 -1.55 14.09
C VAL A 105 -12.25 -2.47 12.87
N ILE A 106 -12.05 -1.87 11.69
CA ILE A 106 -11.86 -2.54 10.41
C ILE A 106 -10.35 -2.63 10.15
N PHE A 107 -9.89 -3.76 9.65
CA PHE A 107 -8.46 -4.03 9.52
C PHE A 107 -8.14 -4.64 8.16
N ASP A 108 -7.12 -4.09 7.49
CA ASP A 108 -6.58 -4.62 6.22
C ASP A 108 -5.11 -4.20 6.05
N THR A 109 -4.45 -4.68 4.99
CA THR A 109 -3.09 -4.25 4.66
C THR A 109 -3.06 -2.78 4.22
N ASP A 110 -1.90 -2.14 4.36
CA ASP A 110 -1.66 -0.76 3.91
C ASP A 110 -1.95 -0.59 2.41
N VAL A 111 -1.57 -1.55 1.57
CA VAL A 111 -1.82 -1.50 0.11
C VAL A 111 -3.26 -1.81 -0.27
N ASN A 112 -3.96 -2.67 0.47
CA ASN A 112 -5.39 -2.91 0.26
C ASN A 112 -6.21 -1.67 0.66
N CYS A 113 -5.85 -1.03 1.75
CA CYS A 113 -6.43 0.27 2.10
C CYS A 113 -6.12 1.32 1.04
N ALA A 114 -4.87 1.41 0.55
CA ALA A 114 -4.50 2.39 -0.47
C ALA A 114 -5.27 2.18 -1.79
N VAL A 115 -5.38 0.94 -2.29
CA VAL A 115 -6.17 0.66 -3.50
C VAL A 115 -7.64 1.00 -3.32
N PHE A 116 -8.21 0.68 -2.14
CA PHE A 116 -9.59 0.99 -1.83
C PHE A 116 -9.82 2.51 -1.72
N GLY A 117 -8.91 3.24 -1.08
CA GLY A 117 -8.97 4.69 -0.96
C GLY A 117 -8.92 5.41 -2.32
N GLU A 118 -7.96 5.05 -3.18
CA GLU A 118 -7.84 5.59 -4.54
C GLU A 118 -9.08 5.27 -5.39
N HIS A 119 -9.71 4.13 -5.19
CA HIS A 119 -10.93 3.75 -5.88
C HIS A 119 -12.16 4.48 -5.33
N TYR A 120 -12.29 4.55 -4.00
CA TYR A 120 -13.49 5.08 -3.33
C TYR A 120 -13.60 6.61 -3.43
N TRP A 121 -12.49 7.32 -3.17
CA TRP A 121 -12.49 8.78 -3.10
C TRP A 121 -12.38 9.46 -4.46
N ILE A 122 -11.82 8.80 -5.46
CA ILE A 122 -11.59 9.39 -6.79
C ILE A 122 -12.70 8.95 -7.74
N PRO A 123 -13.60 9.85 -8.17
CA PRO A 123 -14.78 9.49 -8.96
C PRO A 123 -14.45 8.75 -10.26
N GLU A 124 -13.35 9.13 -10.92
CA GLU A 124 -12.89 8.55 -12.18
C GLU A 124 -12.39 7.10 -12.03
N ASN A 125 -12.04 6.69 -10.80
CA ASN A 125 -11.59 5.33 -10.51
C ASN A 125 -12.75 4.37 -10.18
N ARG A 126 -13.87 4.88 -9.67
CA ARG A 126 -15.01 4.05 -9.20
C ARG A 126 -15.55 3.04 -10.22
N PRO A 127 -15.61 3.32 -11.54
CA PRO A 127 -16.07 2.32 -12.52
C PRO A 127 -14.99 1.31 -12.93
N LEU A 128 -13.76 1.44 -12.41
CA LEU A 128 -12.62 0.63 -12.85
C LEU A 128 -12.45 -0.60 -11.93
N ASP A 129 -12.75 -1.78 -12.48
CA ASP A 129 -12.61 -3.06 -11.77
C ASP A 129 -12.17 -4.15 -12.78
N PRO A 130 -11.12 -4.92 -12.54
CA PRO A 130 -10.17 -4.82 -11.41
C PRO A 130 -9.35 -3.52 -11.41
N PHE A 131 -8.91 -3.10 -10.21
CA PHE A 131 -8.11 -1.91 -9.99
C PHE A 131 -6.90 -2.25 -9.10
N LEU A 132 -5.72 -1.69 -9.39
CA LEU A 132 -4.49 -2.09 -8.73
C LEU A 132 -3.71 -0.88 -8.18
N TYR A 133 -3.16 -1.04 -6.99
CA TYR A 133 -2.20 -0.12 -6.38
C TYR A 133 -0.90 -0.86 -6.07
N MET A 134 0.23 -0.37 -6.57
CA MET A 134 1.55 -0.86 -6.20
C MET A 134 2.31 0.25 -5.49
N THR A 135 2.81 -0.03 -4.30
CA THR A 135 3.78 0.87 -3.64
C THR A 135 5.20 0.37 -3.86
N VAL A 136 6.11 1.28 -4.21
CA VAL A 136 7.56 1.03 -4.26
C VAL A 136 8.22 2.06 -3.35
N GLY A 137 8.71 1.60 -2.21
CA GLY A 137 9.25 2.45 -1.15
C GLY A 137 10.32 1.73 -0.34
N THR A 138 10.16 1.63 0.98
CA THR A 138 10.99 0.80 1.87
C THR A 138 10.79 -0.68 1.59
N GLY A 139 9.54 -1.08 1.26
CA GLY A 139 9.16 -2.38 0.72
C GLY A 139 8.38 -2.21 -0.57
N ILE A 140 7.92 -3.33 -1.14
CA ILE A 140 6.98 -3.36 -2.27
C ILE A 140 5.74 -4.14 -1.86
N GLY A 141 4.59 -3.47 -1.88
CA GLY A 141 3.29 -4.08 -1.69
C GLY A 141 2.38 -3.86 -2.89
N VAL A 142 1.42 -4.77 -3.08
CA VAL A 142 0.42 -4.67 -4.15
C VAL A 142 -0.96 -4.91 -3.57
N GLY A 143 -1.80 -3.89 -3.60
CA GLY A 143 -3.22 -4.00 -3.32
C GLY A 143 -4.00 -4.20 -4.61
N VAL A 144 -4.96 -5.11 -4.58
CA VAL A 144 -5.84 -5.40 -5.72
C VAL A 144 -7.29 -5.26 -5.28
N LEU A 145 -8.06 -4.49 -6.03
CA LEU A 145 -9.51 -4.45 -5.87
C LEU A 145 -10.14 -5.26 -7.01
N ALA A 146 -10.98 -6.21 -6.65
CA ALA A 146 -11.72 -7.05 -7.57
C ALA A 146 -13.15 -7.26 -7.06
N ASN A 147 -14.15 -7.07 -7.93
CA ASN A 147 -15.57 -7.10 -7.57
C ASN A 147 -15.92 -6.09 -6.46
N GLY A 148 -15.32 -4.90 -6.51
CA GLY A 148 -15.55 -3.80 -5.57
C GLY A 148 -14.95 -4.02 -4.17
N ARG A 149 -14.11 -5.04 -3.97
CA ARG A 149 -13.51 -5.38 -2.66
C ARG A 149 -12.02 -5.64 -2.79
N PRO A 150 -11.23 -5.37 -1.74
CA PRO A 150 -9.85 -5.84 -1.67
C PRO A 150 -9.78 -7.36 -1.86
N LEU A 151 -8.78 -7.81 -2.61
CA LEU A 151 -8.59 -9.22 -2.92
C LEU A 151 -7.96 -9.94 -1.72
N HIS A 152 -8.74 -10.82 -1.10
CA HIS A 152 -8.29 -11.77 -0.10
C HIS A 152 -8.41 -13.19 -0.64
N GLY A 153 -7.48 -14.05 -0.30
CA GLY A 153 -7.47 -15.47 -0.67
C GLY A 153 -7.00 -16.33 0.49
N LEU A 154 -6.01 -17.18 0.25
CA LEU A 154 -5.33 -17.91 1.33
C LEU A 154 -4.76 -16.94 2.38
N VAL A 155 -4.17 -15.85 1.89
CA VAL A 155 -3.74 -14.66 2.60
C VAL A 155 -4.02 -13.46 1.69
N HIS A 156 -3.57 -12.27 2.05
CA HIS A 156 -3.55 -11.11 1.14
C HIS A 156 -2.46 -11.25 0.06
N THR A 157 -2.49 -10.37 -0.93
CA THR A 157 -1.48 -10.37 -2.01
C THR A 157 -0.10 -9.99 -1.47
N GLU A 158 0.91 -10.80 -1.81
CA GLU A 158 2.33 -10.57 -1.51
C GLU A 158 3.16 -10.50 -2.80
N ALA A 159 2.62 -9.80 -3.80
CA ALA A 159 3.24 -9.71 -5.12
C ALA A 159 4.58 -8.95 -5.14
N GLY A 160 4.93 -8.23 -4.07
CA GLY A 160 6.28 -7.68 -3.87
C GLY A 160 7.36 -8.76 -3.85
N HIS A 161 7.02 -9.98 -3.47
CA HIS A 161 7.95 -11.10 -3.45
C HIS A 161 7.94 -11.97 -4.71
N MET A 162 7.27 -11.53 -5.79
CA MET A 162 7.32 -12.27 -7.05
C MET A 162 8.75 -12.38 -7.59
N ALA A 163 9.07 -13.53 -8.18
CA ALA A 163 10.29 -13.69 -8.95
C ALA A 163 10.15 -12.96 -10.29
N ILE A 164 11.15 -12.18 -10.65
CA ILE A 164 11.25 -11.50 -11.95
C ILE A 164 12.54 -11.93 -12.66
N PRO A 165 12.61 -11.86 -14.00
CA PRO A 165 13.86 -12.08 -14.72
C PRO A 165 14.96 -11.16 -14.19
N HIS A 166 16.08 -11.76 -13.80
CA HIS A 166 17.25 -11.06 -13.28
C HIS A 166 18.52 -11.49 -14.03
N ASP A 167 19.03 -10.61 -14.87
CA ASP A 167 20.31 -10.83 -15.57
C ASP A 167 21.49 -10.48 -14.66
N ARG A 168 22.05 -11.49 -14.00
CA ARG A 168 23.17 -11.35 -13.08
C ARG A 168 24.50 -10.97 -13.74
N GLN A 169 24.59 -11.01 -15.07
CA GLN A 169 25.77 -10.49 -15.77
C GLN A 169 25.70 -8.97 -15.91
N ARG A 170 24.50 -8.44 -16.13
CA ARG A 170 24.24 -7.00 -16.23
C ARG A 170 24.09 -6.35 -14.85
N ASP A 171 23.41 -7.03 -13.93
CA ASP A 171 23.19 -6.59 -12.55
C ASP A 171 23.64 -7.69 -11.57
N PRO A 172 24.88 -7.68 -11.10
CA PRO A 172 25.39 -8.69 -10.19
C PRO A 172 24.89 -8.56 -8.76
N PHE A 173 23.98 -7.62 -8.49
CA PHE A 173 23.45 -7.36 -7.16
C PHE A 173 22.61 -8.55 -6.63
N PRO A 174 22.92 -9.10 -5.44
CA PRO A 174 22.25 -10.31 -4.94
C PRO A 174 20.82 -10.08 -4.40
N GLY A 175 20.37 -8.83 -4.32
CA GLY A 175 19.14 -8.44 -3.66
C GLY A 175 19.28 -8.21 -2.15
N VAL A 176 18.23 -7.68 -1.53
CA VAL A 176 18.18 -7.38 -0.08
C VAL A 176 17.08 -8.13 0.66
N CYS A 177 16.19 -8.85 -0.03
CA CYS A 177 15.13 -9.58 0.63
C CYS A 177 15.69 -10.69 1.51
N PRO A 178 15.35 -10.73 2.83
CA PRO A 178 15.91 -11.74 3.73
C PRO A 178 15.40 -13.16 3.44
N TYR A 179 14.27 -13.30 2.71
CA TYR A 179 13.66 -14.59 2.38
C TYR A 179 14.05 -15.10 1.00
N HIS A 180 14.08 -14.22 -0.02
CA HIS A 180 14.20 -14.61 -1.43
C HIS A 180 15.43 -14.02 -2.14
N GLY A 181 16.21 -13.14 -1.47
CA GLY A 181 17.34 -12.45 -2.10
C GLY A 181 16.86 -11.47 -3.18
N ASP A 182 16.76 -11.93 -4.42
CA ASP A 182 16.51 -11.15 -5.64
C ASP A 182 15.07 -11.23 -6.18
N CYS A 183 14.07 -11.36 -5.31
CA CYS A 183 12.69 -11.08 -5.70
C CYS A 183 12.49 -9.59 -6.03
N LEU A 184 11.32 -9.20 -6.54
CA LEU A 184 11.03 -7.82 -6.92
C LEU A 184 11.36 -6.82 -5.77
N GLU A 185 10.89 -7.09 -4.55
CA GLU A 185 11.21 -6.25 -3.38
C GLU A 185 12.71 -6.22 -3.09
N GLY A 186 13.38 -7.35 -3.20
CA GLY A 186 14.82 -7.46 -3.00
C GLY A 186 15.66 -6.66 -3.99
N LEU A 187 15.12 -6.38 -5.18
CA LEU A 187 15.80 -5.65 -6.25
C LEU A 187 15.42 -4.18 -6.36
N CYS A 188 14.17 -3.80 -6.02
CA CYS A 188 13.55 -2.54 -6.45
C CYS A 188 13.14 -1.60 -5.32
N THR A 189 13.57 -1.80 -4.10
CA THR A 189 13.25 -0.92 -2.97
C THR A 189 14.28 0.19 -2.75
N GLY A 190 13.91 1.23 -2.01
CA GLY A 190 14.86 2.25 -1.57
C GLY A 190 16.12 1.65 -0.89
N PRO A 191 15.99 0.70 0.05
CA PRO A 191 17.12 -0.06 0.59
C PRO A 191 17.93 -0.82 -0.46
N ALA A 192 17.29 -1.42 -1.47
CA ALA A 192 17.99 -2.10 -2.57
C ALA A 192 18.80 -1.11 -3.42
N ILE A 193 18.21 0.02 -3.78
CA ILE A 193 18.88 1.11 -4.50
C ILE A 193 20.08 1.60 -3.68
N ALA A 194 19.87 1.91 -2.42
CA ALA A 194 20.95 2.42 -1.56
C ALA A 194 22.11 1.42 -1.44
N ARG A 195 21.83 0.13 -1.30
CA ARG A 195 22.86 -0.90 -1.19
C ARG A 195 23.57 -1.19 -2.51
N ARG A 196 22.84 -1.17 -3.63
CA ARG A 196 23.41 -1.40 -4.98
C ARG A 196 24.31 -0.25 -5.42
N TRP A 197 23.88 0.99 -5.19
CA TRP A 197 24.53 2.20 -5.70
C TRP A 197 25.34 2.97 -4.65
N GLY A 198 25.31 2.58 -3.38
CA GLY A 198 26.01 3.26 -2.29
C GLY A 198 25.45 4.62 -1.91
N GLN A 199 24.25 4.98 -2.43
CA GLN A 199 23.58 6.26 -2.20
C GLN A 199 22.08 6.05 -2.05
N ALA A 200 21.45 6.83 -1.18
CA ALA A 200 19.99 6.77 -0.99
C ALA A 200 19.24 7.24 -2.25
N ALA A 201 18.11 6.62 -2.54
CA ALA A 201 17.33 6.87 -3.75
C ALA A 201 16.97 8.35 -3.95
N GLU A 202 16.64 9.05 -2.86
CA GLU A 202 16.29 10.47 -2.87
C GLU A 202 17.45 11.41 -3.23
N THR A 203 18.69 10.94 -3.12
CA THR A 203 19.90 11.72 -3.45
C THR A 203 20.40 11.48 -4.87
N LEU A 204 19.88 10.47 -5.57
CA LEU A 204 20.30 10.16 -6.94
C LEU A 204 19.69 11.19 -7.92
N PRO A 205 20.49 11.76 -8.83
CA PRO A 205 19.98 12.65 -9.87
C PRO A 205 19.05 11.91 -10.85
N ASP A 206 18.15 12.64 -11.53
CA ASP A 206 17.16 12.02 -12.44
C ASP A 206 17.79 11.26 -13.61
N GLY A 207 18.97 11.65 -14.07
CA GLY A 207 19.71 10.96 -15.13
C GLY A 207 20.58 9.78 -14.64
N HIS A 208 20.50 9.38 -13.38
CA HIS A 208 21.30 8.26 -12.87
C HIS A 208 20.84 6.92 -13.47
N PRO A 209 21.78 6.02 -13.89
CA PRO A 209 21.42 4.73 -14.51
C PRO A 209 20.59 3.80 -13.61
N ALA A 210 20.55 4.05 -12.31
CA ALA A 210 19.66 3.35 -11.37
C ALA A 210 18.20 3.39 -11.83
N TRP A 211 17.73 4.51 -12.39
CA TRP A 211 16.33 4.68 -12.74
C TRP A 211 15.90 3.86 -13.95
N GLU A 212 16.79 3.65 -14.93
CA GLU A 212 16.51 2.74 -16.05
C GLU A 212 16.41 1.29 -15.57
N LEU A 213 17.28 0.86 -14.66
CA LEU A 213 17.25 -0.48 -14.09
C LEU A 213 16.00 -0.69 -13.22
N GLU A 214 15.68 0.29 -12.40
CA GLU A 214 14.50 0.29 -11.54
C GLU A 214 13.21 0.21 -12.39
N ALA A 215 13.15 1.02 -13.45
CA ALA A 215 12.00 1.01 -14.36
C ALA A 215 11.83 -0.33 -15.07
N GLU A 216 12.93 -1.00 -15.44
CA GLU A 216 12.89 -2.32 -16.05
C GLU A 216 12.26 -3.36 -15.12
N TYR A 217 12.72 -3.44 -13.87
CA TYR A 217 12.20 -4.41 -12.91
C TYR A 217 10.75 -4.11 -12.51
N VAL A 218 10.40 -2.84 -12.28
CA VAL A 218 9.02 -2.44 -12.00
C VAL A 218 8.12 -2.76 -13.21
N ALA A 219 8.58 -2.47 -14.44
CA ALA A 219 7.81 -2.77 -15.65
C ALA A 219 7.60 -4.27 -15.87
N LEU A 220 8.60 -5.12 -15.58
CA LEU A 220 8.45 -6.58 -15.60
C LEU A 220 7.34 -7.03 -14.65
N ALA A 221 7.32 -6.50 -13.43
CA ALA A 221 6.29 -6.79 -12.45
C ALA A 221 4.89 -6.34 -12.91
N LEU A 222 4.77 -5.09 -13.41
CA LEU A 222 3.48 -4.57 -13.90
C LEU A 222 2.99 -5.33 -15.13
N THR A 223 3.90 -5.79 -16.00
CA THR A 223 3.56 -6.65 -17.15
C THR A 223 2.97 -7.99 -16.68
N ASN A 224 3.60 -8.64 -15.69
CA ASN A 224 3.10 -9.88 -15.10
C ASN A 224 1.73 -9.68 -14.44
N LEU A 225 1.54 -8.59 -13.70
CA LEU A 225 0.26 -8.25 -13.08
C LEU A 225 -0.82 -7.90 -14.13
N THR A 226 -0.42 -7.29 -15.25
CA THR A 226 -1.34 -7.04 -16.39
C THR A 226 -1.80 -8.35 -17.02
N TYR A 227 -0.92 -9.34 -17.21
CA TYR A 227 -1.28 -10.65 -17.74
C TYR A 227 -2.18 -11.46 -16.80
N THR A 228 -1.93 -11.38 -15.48
CA THR A 228 -2.59 -12.24 -14.49
C THR A 228 -3.89 -11.67 -13.94
N LEU A 229 -3.97 -10.35 -13.78
CA LEU A 229 -5.10 -9.66 -13.13
C LEU A 229 -5.90 -8.79 -14.10
N SER A 230 -5.30 -8.43 -15.24
CA SER A 230 -5.92 -7.55 -16.25
C SER A 230 -6.57 -6.28 -15.67
N PRO A 231 -5.86 -5.51 -14.83
CA PRO A 231 -6.47 -4.36 -14.18
C PRO A 231 -6.86 -3.28 -15.18
N ARG A 232 -7.91 -2.53 -14.85
CA ARG A 232 -8.38 -1.40 -15.67
C ARG A 232 -7.51 -0.15 -15.51
N ARG A 233 -6.77 -0.07 -14.38
CA ARG A 233 -5.79 0.96 -14.07
C ARG A 233 -4.82 0.46 -13.01
N ILE A 234 -3.59 0.94 -13.06
CA ILE A 234 -2.55 0.73 -12.07
C ILE A 234 -2.15 2.07 -11.46
N VAL A 235 -2.22 2.17 -10.14
CA VAL A 235 -1.66 3.30 -9.40
C VAL A 235 -0.28 2.91 -8.91
N LEU A 236 0.75 3.66 -9.30
CA LEU A 236 2.13 3.44 -8.88
C LEU A 236 2.51 4.47 -7.82
N GLY A 237 2.54 4.02 -6.56
CA GLY A 237 2.79 4.81 -5.36
C GLY A 237 4.13 4.49 -4.70
N GLY A 238 4.31 5.00 -3.46
CA GLY A 238 5.54 4.87 -2.68
C GLY A 238 6.59 5.92 -3.02
N GLY A 239 7.55 6.11 -2.12
CA GLY A 239 8.56 7.16 -2.28
C GLY A 239 9.48 7.00 -3.49
N VAL A 240 9.76 5.78 -3.90
CA VAL A 240 10.51 5.46 -5.13
C VAL A 240 9.57 5.51 -6.33
N GLY A 241 8.41 4.83 -6.26
CA GLY A 241 7.46 4.69 -7.36
C GLY A 241 6.86 6.01 -7.87
N GLN A 242 6.75 7.01 -7.00
CA GLN A 242 6.19 8.33 -7.35
C GLN A 242 7.21 9.30 -7.99
N ARG A 243 8.46 8.89 -8.19
CA ARG A 243 9.41 9.77 -8.89
C ARG A 243 8.95 9.99 -10.34
N PRO A 244 8.82 11.26 -10.79
CA PRO A 244 8.28 11.55 -12.13
C PRO A 244 9.06 10.88 -13.26
N ASN A 245 10.39 10.90 -13.22
CA ASN A 245 11.22 10.25 -14.22
C ASN A 245 11.04 8.72 -14.23
N LEU A 246 10.85 8.07 -13.09
CA LEU A 246 10.65 6.62 -13.00
C LEU A 246 9.33 6.21 -13.65
N ILE A 247 8.23 6.89 -13.33
CA ILE A 247 6.91 6.54 -13.88
C ILE A 247 6.89 6.64 -15.40
N ASP A 248 7.57 7.63 -15.98
CA ASP A 248 7.64 7.80 -17.43
C ASP A 248 8.51 6.72 -18.10
N LEU A 249 9.58 6.29 -17.46
CA LEU A 249 10.37 5.14 -17.88
C LEU A 249 9.56 3.84 -17.86
N VAL A 250 8.81 3.60 -16.79
CA VAL A 250 7.93 2.43 -16.65
C VAL A 250 6.85 2.43 -17.74
N ARG A 251 6.21 3.58 -18.00
CA ARG A 251 5.20 3.75 -19.06
C ARG A 251 5.73 3.44 -20.45
N ARG A 252 7.00 3.72 -20.72
CA ARG A 252 7.65 3.34 -21.99
C ARG A 252 7.93 1.84 -22.03
N ARG A 253 8.40 1.27 -20.93
CA ARG A 253 8.89 -0.10 -20.88
C ARG A 253 7.78 -1.15 -20.88
N VAL A 254 6.64 -0.91 -20.23
CA VAL A 254 5.52 -1.87 -20.17
C VAL A 254 4.98 -2.24 -21.56
N PRO A 255 4.67 -1.31 -22.49
CA PRO A 255 4.25 -1.65 -23.85
C PRO A 255 5.30 -2.47 -24.62
N GLU A 256 6.60 -2.17 -24.44
CA GLU A 256 7.68 -2.93 -25.07
C GLU A 256 7.70 -4.38 -24.59
N LEU A 257 7.53 -4.62 -23.28
CA LEU A 257 7.48 -5.96 -22.69
C LEU A 257 6.23 -6.74 -23.08
N LEU A 258 5.07 -6.06 -23.22
CA LEU A 258 3.83 -6.66 -23.71
C LEU A 258 3.96 -7.06 -25.19
N ASN A 259 4.86 -6.43 -25.94
CA ASN A 259 5.22 -6.75 -27.32
C ASN A 259 4.02 -6.95 -28.26
N GLY A 260 2.96 -6.17 -28.08
CA GLY A 260 1.77 -6.21 -28.92
C GLY A 260 0.88 -7.44 -28.72
N TYR A 261 1.16 -8.32 -27.74
CA TYR A 261 0.33 -9.50 -27.48
C TYR A 261 -1.08 -9.11 -27.00
N ILE A 262 -1.18 -8.13 -26.11
CA ILE A 262 -2.46 -7.53 -25.72
C ILE A 262 -2.64 -6.23 -26.50
N GLN A 263 -3.64 -6.18 -27.38
CA GLN A 263 -3.96 -4.98 -28.15
C GLN A 263 -5.04 -4.17 -27.45
N SER A 264 -4.62 -3.05 -26.85
CA SER A 264 -5.52 -2.12 -26.19
C SER A 264 -4.95 -0.70 -26.26
N PRO A 265 -5.76 0.32 -26.58
CA PRO A 265 -5.32 1.72 -26.54
C PRO A 265 -4.76 2.15 -25.16
N TRP A 266 -5.22 1.52 -24.07
CA TRP A 266 -4.76 1.77 -22.72
C TRP A 266 -3.31 1.30 -22.49
N LEU A 267 -2.84 0.33 -23.26
CA LEU A 267 -1.49 -0.22 -23.18
C LEU A 267 -0.55 0.36 -24.25
N SER A 268 -0.98 1.40 -24.97
CA SER A 268 -0.22 2.10 -26.00
C SER A 268 -0.44 3.62 -25.89
N GLU A 269 -1.37 4.18 -26.62
CA GLU A 269 -1.61 5.63 -26.73
C GLU A 269 -2.04 6.26 -25.40
N LYS A 270 -2.75 5.51 -24.56
CA LYS A 270 -3.29 5.94 -23.26
C LYS A 270 -2.55 5.37 -22.05
N ILE A 271 -1.32 4.95 -22.23
CA ILE A 271 -0.52 4.34 -21.16
C ILE A 271 -0.38 5.28 -19.92
N ALA A 272 -0.37 6.59 -20.16
CA ALA A 272 -0.31 7.59 -19.09
C ALA A 272 -1.60 7.70 -18.26
N GLU A 273 -2.73 7.22 -18.80
CA GLU A 273 -4.00 7.10 -18.07
C GLU A 273 -4.16 5.71 -17.43
N TYR A 274 -3.40 4.72 -17.90
CA TYR A 274 -3.40 3.33 -17.39
C TYR A 274 -2.48 3.18 -16.17
N ILE A 275 -1.25 3.70 -16.24
CA ILE A 275 -0.29 3.72 -15.13
C ILE A 275 -0.23 5.16 -14.62
N VAL A 276 -0.77 5.40 -13.42
CA VAL A 276 -0.94 6.76 -12.88
C VAL A 276 -0.28 6.89 -11.50
N PRO A 277 0.16 8.09 -11.10
CA PRO A 277 0.52 8.34 -9.70
C PRO A 277 -0.74 8.35 -8.81
N PRO A 278 -0.59 8.19 -7.48
CA PRO A 278 -1.72 8.28 -6.54
C PRO A 278 -2.35 9.67 -6.56
N ALA A 279 -3.66 9.73 -6.74
CA ALA A 279 -4.42 10.99 -6.67
C ALA A 279 -4.54 11.52 -5.23
N LEU A 280 -4.54 10.61 -4.24
CA LEU A 280 -4.53 10.97 -2.81
C LEU A 280 -3.11 11.22 -2.27
N GLY A 281 -2.08 11.06 -3.13
CA GLY A 281 -0.68 11.31 -2.78
C GLY A 281 -0.18 10.35 -1.69
N THR A 282 0.43 10.93 -0.66
CA THR A 282 0.96 10.15 0.48
C THR A 282 -0.09 9.77 1.52
N ARG A 283 -1.37 10.04 1.25
CA ARG A 283 -2.48 9.77 2.16
C ARG A 283 -3.36 8.60 1.70
N SER A 284 -3.00 7.90 0.62
CA SER A 284 -3.82 6.80 0.06
C SER A 284 -4.13 5.72 1.11
N GLY A 285 -3.13 5.32 1.92
CA GLY A 285 -3.31 4.31 2.96
C GLY A 285 -4.26 4.78 4.06
N VAL A 286 -3.99 5.91 4.71
CA VAL A 286 -4.80 6.40 5.83
C VAL A 286 -6.22 6.81 5.40
N LEU A 287 -6.39 7.43 4.23
CA LEU A 287 -7.71 7.75 3.67
C LEU A 287 -8.44 6.49 3.21
N GLY A 288 -7.73 5.48 2.74
CA GLY A 288 -8.27 4.16 2.44
C GLY A 288 -8.78 3.45 3.69
N ALA A 289 -8.06 3.54 4.80
CA ALA A 289 -8.51 3.04 6.10
C ALA A 289 -9.82 3.72 6.54
N ILE A 290 -9.92 5.05 6.39
CA ILE A 290 -11.18 5.79 6.65
C ILE A 290 -12.30 5.30 5.71
N ALA A 291 -12.02 5.12 4.43
CA ALA A 291 -13.01 4.63 3.46
C ALA A 291 -13.54 3.23 3.82
N LEU A 292 -12.65 2.31 4.21
CA LEU A 292 -13.05 0.98 4.70
C LEU A 292 -13.89 1.08 5.97
N ALA A 293 -13.51 1.95 6.93
CA ALA A 293 -14.29 2.19 8.14
C ALA A 293 -15.70 2.69 7.83
N ILE A 294 -15.86 3.57 6.84
CA ILE A 294 -17.19 4.06 6.39
C ILE A 294 -18.02 2.93 5.78
N VAL A 295 -17.43 2.17 4.85
CA VAL A 295 -18.17 1.19 4.04
C VAL A 295 -18.47 -0.09 4.80
N LEU A 296 -17.51 -0.57 5.61
CA LEU A 296 -17.60 -1.85 6.31
C LEU A 296 -18.03 -1.74 7.78
N ASN A 297 -18.36 -0.52 8.27
CA ASN A 297 -18.90 -0.37 9.61
C ASN A 297 -20.21 -1.15 9.75
N PRO A 298 -20.28 -2.14 10.66
CA PRO A 298 -21.50 -2.93 10.86
C PRO A 298 -22.76 -2.11 11.21
N GLN A 299 -22.59 -0.90 11.73
CA GLN A 299 -23.69 -0.02 12.06
C GLN A 299 -24.33 0.68 10.84
N ASN A 300 -23.60 0.78 9.72
CA ASN A 300 -24.09 1.39 8.48
C ASN A 300 -24.88 0.40 7.60
N ASN A 301 -24.83 -0.90 7.92
CA ASN A 301 -25.47 -1.98 7.15
C ASN A 301 -26.80 -2.45 7.81
N LYS A 302 -27.35 -1.67 8.72
CA LYS A 302 -28.69 -1.85 9.30
C LYS A 302 -29.63 -0.81 8.70
#